data_20e2908b7d2483ad5fc5a3d25ae45d69
#
_entry.id   20e2908b7d2483ad5fc5a3d25ae45d69
#
_cell.length_a   1.000
_cell.length_b   1.000
_cell.length_c   1.000
_cell.angle_alpha   90.00
_cell.angle_beta   90.00
_cell.angle_gamma   90.00
#
_symmetry.space_group_name_H-M   'P 1'
#
loop_
_entity.id
_entity.type
_entity.pdbx_description
1 polymer ?
#
loop_
_entity_poly.entity_id
_entity_poly.type
_entity_poly.pdbx_seq_one_letter_code
_entity_poly.pdbx_strand_id
1 'polypeptide(L)'
;MPNGWLGQYFEAAGIKIAYAYPGLVIAMVFTSLPFVVRTVQPVLQSLGSEYEEAARTLGAKKWQSFAYVVLPSLAPALITGASQSFVRSLGEFGAVIMIAGNIPYKTEVSSLMIFVRLQEFNYPAAAAIASVILLASLFLLFTLQVVQGRLFKWQRQGR
;
A
#
# COMPACT_ATOMS: atom_id res chain seq x y z
N MET A 1 -5.03 -23.71 13.55
CA MET A 1 -6.19 -23.94 14.46
C MET A 1 -6.92 -22.61 14.63
N PRO A 2 -8.21 -22.51 14.34
CA PRO A 2 -8.96 -21.24 14.41
C PRO A 2 -9.52 -20.96 15.82
N ASN A 3 -8.67 -21.11 16.84
CA ASN A 3 -9.12 -20.98 18.24
C ASN A 3 -8.89 -19.58 18.83
N GLY A 4 -8.64 -18.56 17.99
CA GLY A 4 -8.59 -17.17 18.44
C GLY A 4 -10.00 -16.59 18.58
N TRP A 5 -10.26 -15.83 19.63
CA TRP A 5 -11.54 -15.18 19.88
C TRP A 5 -12.07 -14.34 18.69
N LEU A 6 -11.17 -13.71 17.92
CA LEU A 6 -11.52 -13.01 16.67
C LEU A 6 -11.76 -13.98 15.50
N GLY A 7 -10.98 -15.06 15.41
CA GLY A 7 -11.07 -16.01 14.30
C GLY A 7 -12.44 -16.71 14.22
N GLN A 8 -13.06 -16.99 15.35
CA GLN A 8 -14.38 -17.64 15.43
C GLN A 8 -15.49 -16.80 14.79
N TYR A 9 -15.46 -15.47 14.98
CA TYR A 9 -16.46 -14.57 14.38
C TYR A 9 -16.34 -14.49 12.85
N PHE A 10 -15.12 -14.48 12.34
CA PHE A 10 -14.88 -14.45 10.89
C PHE A 10 -15.19 -15.80 10.23
N GLU A 11 -14.90 -16.92 10.89
CA GLU A 11 -15.31 -18.25 10.40
C GLU A 11 -16.82 -18.42 10.41
N ALA A 12 -17.52 -17.93 11.43
CA ALA A 12 -18.99 -17.93 11.47
C ALA A 12 -19.60 -17.10 10.32
N ALA A 13 -18.88 -16.06 9.86
CA ALA A 13 -19.25 -15.28 8.68
C ALA A 13 -18.77 -15.90 7.34
N GLY A 14 -18.17 -17.10 7.38
CA GLY A 14 -17.67 -17.79 6.18
C GLY A 14 -16.35 -17.23 5.64
N ILE A 15 -15.68 -16.31 6.36
CA ILE A 15 -14.45 -15.65 5.92
C ILE A 15 -13.25 -16.31 6.61
N LYS A 16 -12.46 -17.08 5.85
CA LYS A 16 -11.18 -17.60 6.31
C LYS A 16 -10.10 -16.55 6.14
N ILE A 17 -9.52 -16.08 7.26
CA ILE A 17 -8.43 -15.09 7.25
C ILE A 17 -7.07 -15.78 7.24
N ALA A 18 -6.85 -16.73 8.16
CA ALA A 18 -5.60 -17.47 8.26
C ALA A 18 -5.42 -18.40 7.06
N TYR A 19 -4.20 -18.41 6.49
CA TYR A 19 -3.85 -19.23 5.31
C TYR A 19 -4.76 -19.01 4.09
N ALA A 20 -5.30 -17.78 3.95
CA ALA A 20 -6.19 -17.40 2.87
C ALA A 20 -5.84 -16.01 2.32
N TYR A 21 -6.34 -15.73 1.13
CA TYR A 21 -6.10 -14.46 0.43
C TYR A 21 -6.44 -13.20 1.27
N PRO A 22 -7.56 -13.17 2.03
CA PRO A 22 -7.88 -12.00 2.87
C PRO A 22 -6.82 -11.72 3.93
N GLY A 23 -6.26 -12.75 4.55
CA GLY A 23 -5.18 -12.60 5.54
C GLY A 23 -3.91 -12.01 4.94
N LEU A 24 -3.55 -12.45 3.73
CA LEU A 24 -2.43 -11.89 2.98
C LEU A 24 -2.60 -10.38 2.72
N VAL A 25 -3.78 -9.99 2.22
CA VAL A 25 -4.08 -8.57 1.93
C VAL A 25 -4.04 -7.73 3.20
N ILE A 26 -4.65 -8.20 4.29
CA ILE A 26 -4.64 -7.50 5.58
C ILE A 26 -3.22 -7.30 6.08
N ALA A 27 -2.38 -8.33 6.02
CA ALA A 27 -0.97 -8.23 6.44
C ALA A 27 -0.21 -7.18 5.61
N MET A 28 -0.35 -7.21 4.29
CA MET A 28 0.32 -6.27 3.39
C MET A 28 -0.16 -4.83 3.61
N VAL A 29 -1.45 -4.62 3.79
CA VAL A 29 -2.02 -3.29 4.10
C VAL A 29 -1.49 -2.79 5.44
N PHE A 30 -1.49 -3.62 6.48
CA PHE A 30 -1.05 -3.24 7.81
C PHE A 30 0.43 -2.85 7.84
N THR A 31 1.31 -3.60 7.18
CA THR A 31 2.75 -3.32 7.13
C THR A 31 3.08 -2.10 6.27
N SER A 32 2.25 -1.81 5.25
CA SER A 32 2.48 -0.69 4.33
C SER A 32 1.80 0.63 4.77
N LEU A 33 0.75 0.56 5.58
CA LEU A 33 -0.01 1.73 6.04
C LEU A 33 0.85 2.84 6.68
N PRO A 34 1.85 2.55 7.53
CA PRO A 34 2.71 3.59 8.10
C PRO A 34 3.43 4.46 7.06
N PHE A 35 3.72 3.93 5.88
CA PHE A 35 4.39 4.69 4.82
C PHE A 35 3.46 5.74 4.20
N VAL A 36 2.18 5.40 4.01
CA VAL A 36 1.16 6.36 3.56
C VAL A 36 0.99 7.46 4.60
N VAL A 37 0.82 7.07 5.86
CA VAL A 37 0.61 8.04 6.96
C VAL A 37 1.77 9.01 7.06
N ARG A 38 3.02 8.52 7.06
CA ARG A 38 4.22 9.37 7.13
C ARG A 38 4.37 10.33 5.96
N THR A 39 3.85 9.98 4.79
CA THR A 39 3.91 10.84 3.61
C THR A 39 2.79 11.88 3.60
N VAL A 40 1.60 11.52 4.07
CA VAL A 40 0.41 12.37 4.04
C VAL A 40 0.35 13.33 5.23
N GLN A 41 0.77 12.88 6.40
CA GLN A 41 0.69 13.65 7.64
C GLN A 41 1.36 15.03 7.57
N PRO A 42 2.62 15.20 7.11
CA PRO A 42 3.24 16.51 7.03
C PRO A 42 2.54 17.45 6.04
N VAL A 43 2.01 16.92 4.95
CA VAL A 43 1.25 17.71 3.98
C VAL A 43 -0.07 18.18 4.58
N LEU A 44 -0.76 17.30 5.28
CA LEU A 44 -1.99 17.65 6.00
C LEU A 44 -1.73 18.73 7.07
N GLN A 45 -0.65 18.63 7.83
CA GLN A 45 -0.25 19.61 8.82
C GLN A 45 0.12 20.97 8.21
N SER A 46 0.72 20.97 7.02
CA SER A 46 1.09 22.21 6.31
C SER A 46 -0.09 22.93 5.66
N LEU A 47 -1.21 22.24 5.43
CA LEU A 47 -2.41 22.87 4.86
C LEU A 47 -3.07 23.87 5.80
N GLY A 48 -2.87 23.73 7.14
CA GLY A 48 -3.49 24.61 8.14
C GLY A 48 -5.03 24.54 8.15
N SER A 49 -5.66 25.27 9.06
CA SER A 49 -7.12 25.39 9.14
C SER A 49 -7.70 26.44 8.18
N GLU A 50 -6.86 27.30 7.63
CA GLU A 50 -7.28 28.47 6.83
C GLU A 50 -8.16 28.09 5.64
N TYR A 51 -7.80 27.01 4.93
CA TYR A 51 -8.58 26.53 3.78
C TYR A 51 -9.96 26.01 4.17
N GLU A 52 -10.06 25.32 5.30
CA GLU A 52 -11.32 24.84 5.84
C GLU A 52 -12.20 25.99 6.32
N GLU A 53 -11.61 26.97 7.00
CA GLU A 53 -12.30 28.16 7.50
C GLU A 53 -12.83 29.01 6.34
N ALA A 54 -12.03 29.24 5.29
CA ALA A 54 -12.45 29.92 4.09
C ALA A 54 -13.63 29.20 3.39
N ALA A 55 -13.59 27.88 3.31
CA ALA A 55 -14.70 27.12 2.73
C ALA A 55 -15.98 27.22 3.58
N ARG A 56 -15.84 27.25 4.90
CA ARG A 56 -16.98 27.40 5.83
C ARG A 56 -17.61 28.78 5.77
N THR A 57 -16.83 29.85 5.58
CA THR A 57 -17.38 31.20 5.39
C THR A 57 -18.24 31.29 4.14
N LEU A 58 -17.95 30.46 3.12
CA LEU A 58 -18.77 30.31 1.91
C LEU A 58 -19.96 29.35 2.08
N GLY A 59 -20.21 28.86 3.31
CA GLY A 59 -21.35 27.98 3.60
C GLY A 59 -21.11 26.48 3.35
N ALA A 60 -19.87 26.06 3.10
CA ALA A 60 -19.57 24.65 2.87
C ALA A 60 -19.72 23.83 4.17
N LYS A 61 -20.35 22.66 4.07
CA LYS A 61 -20.39 21.67 5.15
C LYS A 61 -19.01 21.03 5.35
N LYS A 62 -18.70 20.55 6.55
CA LYS A 62 -17.42 19.88 6.88
C LYS A 62 -17.00 18.83 5.84
N TRP A 63 -17.92 17.97 5.41
CA TRP A 63 -17.66 16.96 4.38
C TRP A 63 -17.33 17.56 3.01
N GLN A 64 -18.00 18.64 2.64
CA GLN A 64 -17.74 19.34 1.38
C GLN A 64 -16.35 19.99 1.39
N SER A 65 -16.00 20.67 2.49
CA SER A 65 -14.66 21.22 2.69
C SER A 65 -13.58 20.13 2.58
N PHE A 66 -13.79 19.01 3.25
CA PHE A 66 -12.86 17.89 3.16
C PHE A 66 -12.74 17.34 1.72
N ALA A 67 -13.86 17.02 1.08
CA ALA A 67 -13.87 16.37 -0.23
C ALA A 67 -13.39 17.27 -1.38
N TYR A 68 -13.70 18.57 -1.33
CA TYR A 68 -13.39 19.48 -2.44
C TYR A 68 -12.15 20.34 -2.22
N VAL A 69 -11.67 20.49 -0.99
CA VAL A 69 -10.51 21.34 -0.68
C VAL A 69 -9.35 20.49 -0.16
N VAL A 70 -9.54 19.76 0.94
CA VAL A 70 -8.47 19.03 1.61
C VAL A 70 -8.01 17.82 0.80
N LEU A 71 -8.93 16.98 0.36
CA LEU A 71 -8.61 15.73 -0.34
C LEU A 71 -7.86 15.95 -1.66
N PRO A 72 -8.27 16.90 -2.55
CA PRO A 72 -7.50 17.20 -3.75
C PRO A 72 -6.09 17.74 -3.44
N SER A 73 -5.95 18.51 -2.37
CA SER A 73 -4.64 19.04 -1.94
C SER A 73 -3.73 17.93 -1.41
N LEU A 74 -4.28 16.88 -0.82
CA LEU A 74 -3.56 15.71 -0.36
C LEU A 74 -3.28 14.67 -1.46
N ALA A 75 -3.96 14.75 -2.61
CA ALA A 75 -3.85 13.75 -3.66
C ALA A 75 -2.40 13.45 -4.10
N PRO A 76 -1.49 14.43 -4.28
CA PRO A 76 -0.10 14.17 -4.60
C PRO A 76 0.62 13.33 -3.52
N ALA A 77 0.39 13.67 -2.25
CA ALA A 77 0.98 12.96 -1.13
C ALA A 77 0.42 11.54 -0.98
N LEU A 78 -0.88 11.37 -1.22
CA LEU A 78 -1.54 10.05 -1.21
C LEU A 78 -0.97 9.15 -2.31
N ILE A 79 -0.81 9.65 -3.52
CA ILE A 79 -0.26 8.88 -4.64
C ILE A 79 1.20 8.51 -4.35
N THR A 80 1.99 9.43 -3.81
CA THR A 80 3.38 9.17 -3.43
C THR A 80 3.46 8.13 -2.32
N GLY A 81 2.66 8.28 -1.27
CA GLY A 81 2.58 7.34 -0.15
C GLY A 81 2.11 5.94 -0.59
N ALA A 82 1.10 5.87 -1.45
CA ALA A 82 0.62 4.62 -2.02
C ALA A 82 1.68 3.92 -2.87
N SER A 83 2.43 4.69 -3.68
CA SER A 83 3.53 4.17 -4.49
C SER A 83 4.64 3.57 -3.63
N GLN A 84 5.04 4.27 -2.57
CA GLN A 84 6.05 3.77 -1.61
C GLN A 84 5.56 2.53 -0.87
N SER A 85 4.31 2.53 -0.42
CA SER A 85 3.67 1.38 0.22
C SER A 85 3.63 0.16 -0.68
N PHE A 86 3.29 0.36 -1.95
CA PHE A 86 3.26 -0.73 -2.93
C PHE A 86 4.64 -1.37 -3.11
N VAL A 87 5.68 -0.56 -3.30
CA VAL A 87 7.06 -1.08 -3.44
C VAL A 87 7.51 -1.79 -2.17
N ARG A 88 7.17 -1.25 -1.01
CA ARG A 88 7.49 -1.88 0.28
C ARG A 88 6.80 -3.24 0.43
N SER A 89 5.52 -3.35 -0.01
CA SER A 89 4.76 -4.60 0.05
C SER A 89 5.30 -5.68 -0.89
N LEU A 90 5.92 -5.33 -2.02
CA LEU A 90 6.55 -6.31 -2.91
C LEU A 90 7.71 -7.06 -2.24
N GLY A 91 8.42 -6.41 -1.32
CA GLY A 91 9.49 -7.02 -0.53
C GLY A 91 9.03 -7.62 0.80
N GLU A 92 7.72 -7.65 1.08
CA GLU A 92 7.24 -8.19 2.34
C GLU A 92 7.32 -9.71 2.36
N PHE A 93 8.10 -10.23 3.30
CA PHE A 93 8.33 -11.65 3.47
C PHE A 93 7.85 -12.15 4.84
N GLY A 94 8.22 -11.44 5.90
CA GLY A 94 8.04 -11.93 7.28
C GLY A 94 6.59 -12.11 7.68
N ALA A 95 5.75 -11.08 7.48
CA ALA A 95 4.33 -11.16 7.81
C ALA A 95 3.60 -12.15 6.88
N VAL A 96 4.01 -12.20 5.62
CA VAL A 96 3.41 -13.07 4.61
C VAL A 96 3.64 -14.54 4.92
N ILE A 97 4.87 -14.96 5.25
CA ILE A 97 5.16 -16.37 5.55
C ILE A 97 4.39 -16.86 6.78
N MET A 98 4.18 -15.97 7.77
CA MET A 98 3.46 -16.31 9.01
C MET A 98 1.95 -16.45 8.80
N ILE A 99 1.35 -15.62 7.92
CA ILE A 99 -0.11 -15.52 7.76
C ILE A 99 -0.60 -16.29 6.54
N ALA A 100 0.14 -16.25 5.43
CA ALA A 100 -0.30 -16.81 4.15
C ALA A 100 -0.03 -18.30 4.00
N GLY A 101 0.94 -18.87 4.72
CA GLY A 101 1.24 -20.30 4.73
C GLY A 101 1.73 -20.88 3.41
N ASN A 102 2.11 -20.07 2.42
CA ASN A 102 2.69 -20.47 1.13
C ASN A 102 1.93 -21.60 0.41
N ILE A 103 0.62 -21.44 0.26
CA ILE A 103 -0.19 -22.43 -0.47
C ILE A 103 0.00 -22.22 -1.98
N PRO A 104 0.48 -23.24 -2.74
CA PRO A 104 0.69 -23.14 -4.16
C PRO A 104 -0.53 -22.63 -4.91
N TYR A 105 -0.32 -21.67 -5.82
CA TYR A 105 -1.35 -21.03 -6.65
C TYR A 105 -2.46 -20.27 -5.90
N LYS A 106 -2.37 -20.16 -4.54
CA LYS A 106 -3.36 -19.43 -3.74
C LYS A 106 -2.77 -18.26 -2.97
N THR A 107 -1.72 -18.50 -2.20
CA THR A 107 -1.10 -17.48 -1.36
C THR A 107 0.41 -17.36 -1.58
N GLU A 108 0.89 -17.86 -2.71
CA GLU A 108 2.28 -17.65 -3.12
C GLU A 108 2.51 -16.18 -3.45
N VAL A 109 3.54 -15.62 -2.85
CA VAL A 109 4.05 -14.29 -3.19
C VAL A 109 5.48 -14.40 -3.71
N SER A 110 5.86 -13.46 -4.52
CA SER A 110 7.14 -13.48 -5.23
C SER A 110 8.35 -13.52 -4.29
N SER A 111 8.31 -12.81 -3.17
CA SER A 111 9.36 -12.83 -2.15
C SER A 111 9.52 -14.20 -1.50
N LEU A 112 8.41 -14.91 -1.30
CA LEU A 112 8.42 -16.25 -0.73
C LEU A 112 8.90 -17.30 -1.74
N MET A 113 8.55 -17.14 -3.02
CA MET A 113 9.08 -18.02 -4.09
C MET A 113 10.60 -17.94 -4.19
N ILE A 114 11.19 -16.75 -4.10
CA ILE A 114 12.65 -16.59 -4.08
C ILE A 114 13.24 -17.37 -2.91
N PHE A 115 12.65 -17.23 -1.72
CA PHE A 115 13.11 -17.92 -0.52
C PHE A 115 13.05 -19.46 -0.65
N VAL A 116 11.94 -19.99 -1.17
CA VAL A 116 11.76 -21.44 -1.42
C VAL A 116 12.84 -21.94 -2.39
N ARG A 117 13.09 -21.23 -3.50
CA ARG A 117 14.14 -21.62 -4.46
C ARG A 117 15.54 -21.58 -3.83
N LEU A 118 15.82 -20.65 -2.91
CA LEU A 118 17.07 -20.61 -2.18
C LEU A 118 17.21 -21.81 -1.23
N GLN A 119 16.15 -22.23 -0.56
CA GLN A 119 16.16 -23.42 0.29
C GLN A 119 16.34 -24.73 -0.50
N GLU A 120 15.85 -24.76 -1.74
CA GLU A 120 16.06 -25.85 -2.69
C GLU A 120 17.47 -25.85 -3.32
N PHE A 121 18.35 -24.90 -2.92
CA PHE A 121 19.68 -24.66 -3.51
C PHE A 121 19.62 -24.35 -5.02
N ASN A 122 18.46 -23.96 -5.53
CA ASN A 122 18.27 -23.58 -6.93
C ASN A 122 18.52 -22.07 -7.12
N TYR A 123 19.80 -21.67 -6.99
CA TYR A 123 20.23 -20.27 -7.11
C TYR A 123 19.90 -19.62 -8.47
N PRO A 124 20.02 -20.35 -9.63
CA PRO A 124 19.65 -19.76 -10.91
C PRO A 124 18.18 -19.37 -10.99
N ALA A 125 17.27 -20.21 -10.49
CA ALA A 125 15.85 -19.93 -10.49
C ALA A 125 15.51 -18.77 -9.52
N ALA A 126 16.12 -18.76 -8.33
CA ALA A 126 15.95 -17.66 -7.37
C ALA A 126 16.42 -16.31 -7.96
N ALA A 127 17.59 -16.28 -8.60
CA ALA A 127 18.14 -15.11 -9.25
C ALA A 127 17.25 -14.62 -10.41
N ALA A 128 16.73 -15.53 -11.22
CA ALA A 128 15.83 -15.19 -12.33
C ALA A 128 14.55 -14.52 -11.81
N ILE A 129 13.88 -15.09 -10.81
CA ILE A 129 12.67 -14.53 -10.21
C ILE A 129 12.97 -13.15 -9.59
N ALA A 130 14.06 -13.02 -8.82
CA ALA A 130 14.48 -11.78 -8.19
C ALA A 130 14.74 -10.68 -9.23
N SER A 131 15.43 -11.01 -10.32
CA SER A 131 15.74 -10.07 -11.41
C SER A 131 14.47 -9.57 -12.10
N VAL A 132 13.53 -10.45 -12.40
CA VAL A 132 12.25 -10.07 -13.03
C VAL A 132 11.46 -9.12 -12.12
N ILE A 133 11.38 -9.43 -10.82
CA ILE A 133 10.65 -8.60 -9.85
C ILE A 133 11.34 -7.24 -9.68
N LEU A 134 12.67 -7.22 -9.62
CA LEU A 134 13.44 -5.98 -9.52
C LEU A 134 13.17 -5.08 -10.73
N LEU A 135 13.29 -5.61 -11.94
CA LEU A 135 13.05 -4.85 -13.17
C LEU A 135 11.60 -4.37 -13.27
N ALA A 136 10.64 -5.22 -12.95
CA ALA A 136 9.22 -4.86 -12.94
C ALA A 136 8.92 -3.75 -11.92
N SER A 137 9.51 -3.84 -10.72
CA SER A 137 9.36 -2.83 -9.66
C SER A 137 9.97 -1.49 -10.06
N LEU A 138 11.17 -1.50 -10.65
CA LEU A 138 11.84 -0.29 -11.14
C LEU A 138 11.03 0.35 -12.27
N PHE A 139 10.54 -0.43 -13.21
CA PHE A 139 9.71 0.06 -14.31
C PHE A 139 8.42 0.69 -13.80
N LEU A 140 7.74 0.04 -12.84
CA LEU A 140 6.54 0.55 -12.24
C LEU A 140 6.78 1.85 -11.48
N LEU A 141 7.84 1.90 -10.66
CA LEU A 141 8.25 3.12 -9.95
C LEU A 141 8.54 4.27 -10.90
N PHE A 142 9.32 4.01 -11.94
CA PHE A 142 9.64 5.03 -12.94
C PHE A 142 8.38 5.55 -13.62
N THR A 143 7.47 4.67 -14.00
CA THR A 143 6.19 5.02 -14.63
C THR A 143 5.34 5.88 -13.69
N LEU A 144 5.21 5.48 -12.42
CA LEU A 144 4.48 6.24 -11.42
C LEU A 144 5.09 7.62 -11.18
N GLN A 145 6.42 7.75 -11.11
CA GLN A 145 7.11 9.03 -10.95
C GLN A 145 6.89 9.96 -12.16
N VAL A 146 6.95 9.42 -13.38
CA VAL A 146 6.70 10.20 -14.60
C VAL A 146 5.26 10.69 -14.64
N VAL A 147 4.29 9.82 -14.33
CA VAL A 147 2.87 10.16 -14.27
C VAL A 147 2.62 11.23 -13.22
N GLN A 148 3.15 11.06 -12.01
CA GLN A 148 3.06 12.06 -10.93
C GLN A 148 3.66 13.40 -11.35
N GLY A 149 4.86 13.39 -11.93
CA GLY A 149 5.53 14.60 -12.41
C GLY A 149 4.72 15.35 -13.47
N ARG A 150 3.98 14.65 -14.34
CA ARG A 150 3.11 15.26 -15.35
C ARG A 150 1.80 15.80 -14.77
N LEU A 151 1.15 15.01 -13.90
CA LEU A 151 -0.13 15.40 -13.29
C LEU A 151 -0.01 16.60 -12.35
N PHE A 152 1.12 16.73 -11.63
CA PHE A 152 1.29 17.76 -10.60
C PHE A 152 2.16 18.95 -11.02
N LYS A 153 2.66 19.01 -12.26
CA LYS A 153 3.29 20.23 -12.80
C LYS A 153 2.38 21.45 -12.73
N TRP A 154 1.07 21.26 -12.85
CA TRP A 154 0.07 22.34 -12.79
C TRP A 154 -0.04 22.99 -11.41
N GLN A 155 0.19 22.24 -10.34
CA GLN A 155 0.09 22.79 -8.97
C GLN A 155 1.31 23.62 -8.55
N ARG A 156 2.47 23.48 -9.23
CA ARG A 156 3.67 24.28 -8.97
C ARG A 156 3.70 25.61 -9.68
N GLN A 157 2.91 25.81 -10.72
CA GLN A 157 2.88 27.05 -11.52
C GLN A 157 1.85 28.07 -11.01
N GLY A 158 1.05 27.74 -10.02
CA GLY A 158 0.01 28.61 -9.45
C GLY A 158 0.42 29.31 -8.13
N ARG A 159 1.73 29.36 -7.80
CA ARG A 159 2.23 30.12 -6.64
C ARG A 159 3.15 31.22 -7.09
#